data_e4fb6dfd2cc51dca6e3fe701c9360330
#
_entry.id   e4fb6dfd2cc51dca6e3fe701c9360330
#
_cell.length_a   1.000
_cell.length_b   1.000
_cell.length_c   1.000
_cell.angle_alpha   90.00
_cell.angle_beta   90.00
_cell.angle_gamma   90.00
#
_symmetry.space_group_name_H-M   'P 1'
#
loop_
_entity.id
_entity.type
_entity.pdbx_description
1 polymer ?
#
loop_
_entity_poly.entity_id
_entity_poly.type
_entity_poly.pdbx_seq_one_letter_code
_entity_poly.pdbx_strand_id
1 'polypeptide(L)'
;TTEGGLDFKLELTHAMDGYSGLEHALPVAPLYDDVVQLFKASQTTNTPTLLVSYGGPFGENYFYATETVHDDPKLRHFSPEDAIDVRARRRGNNPGPGGWFRPEEYVFSKHAEFAKRMVEGGARIGIGSHGQLQGLGYHWELWAMASGGMTPYDVLRVATIYGAEAIGLGADLGSLEAGKMADILVLDKNPLENIRNSNSVHYVMKNGRLYEGDSLNEVWPRQRAMVAQYWQGGVPQTAAGIR
;
A
#
# COMPACT_ATOMS: atom_id res chain seq x y z
N THR A 1 -12.92 -12.85 -2.75
CA THR A 1 -11.50 -12.89 -3.15
C THR A 1 -10.85 -14.18 -2.64
N THR A 2 -9.69 -14.48 -3.15
CA THR A 2 -8.83 -15.56 -2.68
C THR A 2 -7.41 -15.06 -2.58
N GLU A 3 -6.64 -15.64 -1.67
CA GLU A 3 -5.21 -15.35 -1.59
C GLU A 3 -4.49 -16.12 -2.69
N GLY A 4 -3.61 -15.42 -3.42
CA GLY A 4 -2.69 -16.01 -4.37
C GLY A 4 -1.60 -16.80 -3.64
N GLY A 5 -1.02 -17.75 -4.33
CA GLY A 5 0.04 -18.60 -3.83
C GLY A 5 1.32 -18.48 -4.66
N LEU A 6 2.06 -19.57 -4.70
CA LEU A 6 3.29 -19.69 -5.50
C LEU A 6 3.07 -20.51 -6.78
N ASP A 7 1.83 -20.81 -7.14
CA ASP A 7 1.50 -21.58 -8.33
C ASP A 7 0.75 -20.72 -9.35
N PHE A 8 1.47 -20.31 -10.37
CA PHE A 8 0.95 -19.46 -11.43
C PHE A 8 -0.29 -20.05 -12.14
N LYS A 9 -0.32 -21.38 -12.37
CA LYS A 9 -1.46 -22.01 -13.05
C LYS A 9 -2.70 -22.01 -12.17
N LEU A 10 -2.53 -22.26 -10.88
CA LEU A 10 -3.63 -22.22 -9.92
C LEU A 10 -4.25 -20.82 -9.86
N GLU A 11 -3.41 -19.78 -9.83
CA GLU A 11 -3.88 -18.40 -9.79
C GLU A 11 -4.66 -18.00 -11.04
N LEU A 12 -4.21 -18.43 -12.23
CA LEU A 12 -4.98 -18.24 -13.46
C LEU A 12 -6.30 -19.02 -13.43
N THR A 13 -6.32 -20.21 -12.82
CA THR A 13 -7.54 -21.00 -12.63
C THR A 13 -8.55 -20.26 -11.78
N HIS A 14 -8.12 -19.60 -10.70
CA HIS A 14 -9.02 -18.77 -9.87
C HIS A 14 -9.71 -17.67 -10.70
N ALA A 15 -8.99 -17.00 -11.60
CA ALA A 15 -9.60 -16.01 -12.49
C ALA A 15 -10.60 -16.65 -13.47
N MET A 16 -10.31 -17.86 -14.00
CA MET A 16 -11.22 -18.60 -14.88
C MET A 16 -12.44 -19.13 -14.14
N ASP A 17 -12.31 -19.51 -12.88
CA ASP A 17 -13.40 -20.02 -12.03
C ASP A 17 -14.32 -18.90 -11.51
N GLY A 18 -14.02 -17.63 -11.85
CA GLY A 18 -14.89 -16.50 -11.54
C GLY A 18 -14.70 -15.91 -10.15
N TYR A 19 -13.54 -16.05 -9.56
CA TYR A 19 -13.20 -15.30 -8.34
C TYR A 19 -13.17 -13.81 -8.64
N SER A 20 -13.80 -13.01 -7.77
CA SER A 20 -13.88 -11.56 -7.94
C SER A 20 -12.55 -10.83 -7.65
N GLY A 21 -11.66 -11.44 -6.89
CA GLY A 21 -10.36 -10.89 -6.55
C GLY A 21 -9.32 -11.95 -6.27
N LEU A 22 -8.09 -11.65 -6.63
CA LEU A 22 -6.88 -12.43 -6.37
C LEU A 22 -5.87 -11.53 -5.68
N GLU A 23 -5.48 -11.90 -4.47
CA GLU A 23 -4.48 -11.18 -3.68
C GLU A 23 -3.08 -11.68 -4.03
N HIS A 24 -2.09 -10.82 -3.87
CA HIS A 24 -0.68 -11.00 -4.22
C HIS A 24 -0.36 -10.96 -5.72
N ALA A 25 0.90 -10.66 -6.01
CA ALA A 25 1.42 -10.67 -7.37
C ALA A 25 1.50 -12.10 -7.89
N LEU A 26 1.18 -12.28 -9.18
CA LEU A 26 1.44 -13.54 -9.86
C LEU A 26 2.93 -13.89 -9.78
N PRO A 27 3.32 -15.14 -9.41
CA PRO A 27 4.69 -15.47 -8.99
C PRO A 27 5.69 -15.64 -10.14
N VAL A 28 5.43 -15.00 -11.27
CA VAL A 28 6.30 -15.03 -12.46
C VAL A 28 6.44 -13.65 -13.08
N ALA A 29 7.59 -13.39 -13.68
CA ALA A 29 7.85 -12.20 -14.50
C ALA A 29 8.84 -12.57 -15.63
N PRO A 30 8.69 -12.01 -16.84
CA PRO A 30 7.62 -11.11 -17.28
C PRO A 30 6.29 -11.84 -17.51
N LEU A 31 5.19 -11.11 -17.37
CA LEU A 31 3.85 -11.54 -17.79
C LEU A 31 3.48 -10.88 -19.10
N TYR A 32 2.63 -11.54 -19.90
CA TYR A 32 2.32 -11.13 -21.26
C TYR A 32 0.83 -10.76 -21.44
N ASP A 33 0.45 -10.35 -22.63
CA ASP A 33 -0.88 -9.79 -22.92
C ASP A 33 -2.01 -10.82 -22.78
N ASP A 34 -1.75 -12.10 -22.95
CA ASP A 34 -2.71 -13.18 -22.70
C ASP A 34 -3.23 -13.15 -21.26
N VAL A 35 -2.33 -12.92 -20.28
CA VAL A 35 -2.71 -12.78 -18.89
C VAL A 35 -3.52 -11.50 -18.66
N VAL A 36 -3.11 -10.37 -19.27
CA VAL A 36 -3.87 -9.10 -19.21
C VAL A 36 -5.29 -9.31 -19.76
N GLN A 37 -5.44 -9.99 -20.91
CA GLN A 37 -6.74 -10.27 -21.50
C GLN A 37 -7.59 -11.20 -20.64
N LEU A 38 -6.99 -12.20 -19.99
CA LEU A 38 -7.69 -13.07 -19.06
C LEU A 38 -8.30 -12.27 -17.92
N PHE A 39 -7.50 -11.43 -17.23
CA PHE A 39 -7.99 -10.63 -16.11
C PHE A 39 -9.01 -9.58 -16.54
N LYS A 40 -8.83 -8.99 -17.74
CA LYS A 40 -9.82 -8.09 -18.32
C LYS A 40 -11.14 -8.80 -18.60
N ALA A 41 -11.11 -10.00 -19.17
CA ALA A 41 -12.31 -10.75 -19.53
C ALA A 41 -13.03 -11.31 -18.29
N SER A 42 -12.29 -11.84 -17.32
CA SER A 42 -12.86 -12.37 -16.07
C SER A 42 -13.36 -11.29 -15.12
N GLN A 43 -12.89 -10.04 -15.28
CA GLN A 43 -13.15 -8.94 -14.34
C GLN A 43 -12.62 -9.21 -12.92
N THR A 44 -11.75 -10.21 -12.76
CA THR A 44 -11.06 -10.46 -11.50
C THR A 44 -10.13 -9.31 -11.20
N THR A 45 -10.24 -8.72 -10.02
CA THR A 45 -9.29 -7.70 -9.55
C THR A 45 -8.03 -8.39 -9.02
N ASN A 46 -6.85 -7.98 -9.46
CA ASN A 46 -5.61 -8.40 -8.83
C ASN A 46 -5.09 -7.31 -7.88
N THR A 47 -4.76 -7.69 -6.65
CA THR A 47 -4.14 -6.83 -5.64
C THR A 47 -2.71 -7.33 -5.44
N PRO A 48 -1.72 -6.81 -6.18
CA PRO A 48 -0.41 -7.47 -6.31
C PRO A 48 0.43 -7.48 -5.03
N THR A 49 0.18 -6.58 -4.09
CA THR A 49 0.92 -6.50 -2.82
C THR A 49 2.44 -6.55 -3.05
N LEU A 50 2.95 -5.52 -3.74
CA LEU A 50 4.33 -5.47 -4.23
C LEU A 50 5.38 -5.51 -3.11
N LEU A 51 4.99 -5.08 -1.90
CA LEU A 51 5.87 -5.12 -0.73
C LEU A 51 6.28 -6.55 -0.34
N VAL A 52 5.51 -7.55 -0.72
CA VAL A 52 5.80 -8.97 -0.49
C VAL A 52 5.77 -9.78 -1.79
N SER A 53 6.24 -9.19 -2.88
CA SER A 53 6.37 -9.86 -4.18
C SER A 53 7.28 -11.09 -4.10
N TYR A 54 6.87 -12.17 -4.74
CA TYR A 54 7.62 -13.41 -4.84
C TYR A 54 8.70 -13.34 -5.93
N GLY A 55 9.70 -14.24 -5.84
CA GLY A 55 10.73 -14.38 -6.86
C GLY A 55 12.03 -13.61 -6.60
N GLY A 56 12.11 -12.92 -5.46
CA GLY A 56 13.29 -12.17 -5.02
C GLY A 56 13.14 -11.66 -3.59
N PRO A 57 14.00 -10.75 -3.14
CA PRO A 57 13.80 -10.04 -1.88
C PRO A 57 12.45 -9.31 -1.89
N PHE A 58 11.75 -9.34 -0.77
CA PHE A 58 10.49 -8.62 -0.66
C PHE A 58 10.68 -7.12 -0.87
N GLY A 59 9.73 -6.49 -1.57
CA GLY A 59 9.77 -5.05 -1.83
C GLY A 59 9.84 -4.20 -0.57
N GLU A 60 9.25 -4.65 0.55
CA GLU A 60 9.37 -3.96 1.82
C GLU A 60 10.83 -3.83 2.31
N ASN A 61 11.71 -4.80 2.02
CA ASN A 61 13.12 -4.74 2.39
C ASN A 61 13.85 -3.61 1.66
N TYR A 62 13.46 -3.31 0.43
CA TYR A 62 13.97 -2.13 -0.28
C TYR A 62 13.65 -0.86 0.49
N PHE A 63 12.42 -0.70 0.93
CA PHE A 63 11.99 0.50 1.66
C PHE A 63 12.62 0.57 3.06
N TYR A 64 12.75 -0.54 3.78
CA TYR A 64 13.50 -0.56 5.04
C TYR A 64 14.98 -0.20 4.87
N ALA A 65 15.59 -0.52 3.72
CA ALA A 65 16.98 -0.19 3.42
C ALA A 65 17.17 1.26 2.94
N THR A 66 16.15 1.88 2.37
CA THR A 66 16.23 3.21 1.75
C THR A 66 15.53 4.32 2.53
N GLU A 67 14.62 3.96 3.45
CA GLU A 67 13.87 4.92 4.27
C GLU A 67 14.30 4.82 5.74
N THR A 68 14.33 5.96 6.42
CA THR A 68 14.67 6.03 7.86
C THR A 68 13.41 5.91 8.70
N VAL A 69 12.82 4.71 8.75
CA VAL A 69 11.51 4.49 9.42
C VAL A 69 11.48 4.90 10.88
N HIS A 70 12.62 4.75 11.60
CA HIS A 70 12.71 5.13 13.00
C HIS A 70 12.72 6.66 13.23
N ASP A 71 12.98 7.44 12.18
CA ASP A 71 12.98 8.90 12.23
C ASP A 71 11.68 9.51 11.69
N ASP A 72 10.74 8.68 11.17
CA ASP A 72 9.46 9.17 10.70
C ASP A 72 8.59 9.64 11.88
N PRO A 73 8.27 10.95 11.95
CA PRO A 73 7.60 11.52 13.12
C PRO A 73 6.15 11.03 13.26
N LYS A 74 5.43 10.79 12.15
CA LYS A 74 4.07 10.28 12.19
C LYS A 74 4.06 8.82 12.62
N LEU A 75 4.97 8.01 12.08
CA LEU A 75 5.07 6.61 12.47
C LEU A 75 5.38 6.47 13.96
N ARG A 76 6.32 7.26 14.48
CA ARG A 76 6.66 7.28 15.92
C ARG A 76 5.52 7.80 16.80
N HIS A 77 4.69 8.71 16.29
CA HIS A 77 3.54 9.20 17.02
C HIS A 77 2.42 8.14 17.12
N PHE A 78 2.17 7.41 16.03
CA PHE A 78 1.05 6.47 15.93
C PHE A 78 1.42 5.01 16.21
N SER A 79 2.69 4.69 16.39
CA SER A 79 3.16 3.33 16.66
C SER A 79 4.16 3.31 17.81
N PRO A 80 4.08 2.34 18.73
CA PRO A 80 5.09 2.16 19.75
C PRO A 80 6.44 1.77 19.12
N GLU A 81 7.53 2.21 19.74
CA GLU A 81 8.89 2.02 19.21
C GLU A 81 9.24 0.54 19.03
N ASP A 82 8.85 -0.30 19.99
CA ASP A 82 9.08 -1.75 19.92
C ASP A 82 8.35 -2.41 18.74
N ALA A 83 7.16 -1.92 18.37
CA ALA A 83 6.46 -2.40 17.19
C ALA A 83 7.17 -1.98 15.90
N ILE A 84 7.70 -0.75 15.83
CA ILE A 84 8.51 -0.29 14.69
C ILE A 84 9.78 -1.15 14.59
N ASP A 85 10.48 -1.36 15.69
CA ASP A 85 11.68 -2.20 15.79
C ASP A 85 11.45 -3.63 15.28
N VAL A 86 10.43 -4.29 15.82
CA VAL A 86 10.10 -5.66 15.45
C VAL A 86 9.74 -5.76 13.98
N ARG A 87 9.01 -4.79 13.44
CA ARG A 87 8.60 -4.81 12.03
C ARG A 87 9.76 -4.48 11.11
N ALA A 88 10.59 -3.50 11.45
CA ALA A 88 11.78 -3.15 10.68
C ALA A 88 12.81 -4.29 10.62
N ARG A 89 12.82 -5.18 11.62
CA ARG A 89 13.73 -6.35 11.70
C ARG A 89 13.07 -7.65 11.25
N ARG A 90 11.76 -7.70 11.12
CA ARG A 90 11.00 -8.95 10.96
C ARG A 90 11.43 -9.78 9.77
N ARG A 91 11.75 -9.17 8.68
CA ARG A 91 12.18 -9.86 7.46
C ARG A 91 13.70 -10.09 7.42
N GLY A 92 14.33 -10.01 8.58
CA GLY A 92 15.62 -10.60 9.00
C GLY A 92 16.85 -10.38 8.14
N ASN A 93 16.65 -9.90 6.95
CA ASN A 93 17.67 -9.79 5.91
C ASN A 93 17.91 -8.34 5.52
N ASN A 94 17.57 -7.40 6.40
CA ASN A 94 17.91 -6.01 6.18
C ASN A 94 19.12 -5.62 7.03
N PRO A 95 20.32 -5.58 6.47
CA PRO A 95 21.56 -5.28 7.19
C PRO A 95 21.78 -3.79 7.44
N GLY A 96 20.73 -2.97 7.29
CA GLY A 96 20.82 -1.53 7.41
C GLY A 96 20.98 -0.80 6.07
N PRO A 97 21.34 0.48 6.08
CA PRO A 97 21.45 1.29 4.87
C PRO A 97 22.35 0.62 3.82
N GLY A 98 21.81 0.45 2.62
CA GLY A 98 22.49 -0.22 1.53
C GLY A 98 22.17 -1.71 1.36
N GLY A 99 21.58 -2.37 2.36
CA GLY A 99 21.09 -3.76 2.26
C GLY A 99 22.10 -4.78 1.78
N TRP A 100 21.75 -6.06 1.80
CA TRP A 100 22.56 -7.13 1.19
C TRP A 100 22.19 -7.37 -0.27
N PHE A 101 21.08 -6.79 -0.69
CA PHE A 101 20.55 -6.98 -2.03
C PHE A 101 20.85 -5.75 -2.89
N ARG A 102 21.17 -6.01 -4.13
CA ARG A 102 21.31 -4.95 -5.13
C ARG A 102 19.92 -4.51 -5.59
N PRO A 103 19.72 -3.25 -6.04
CA PRO A 103 18.44 -2.80 -6.54
C PRO A 103 17.82 -3.70 -7.61
N GLU A 104 18.65 -4.33 -8.45
CA GLU A 104 18.25 -5.19 -9.56
C GLU A 104 17.69 -6.56 -9.09
N GLU A 105 17.95 -6.96 -7.85
CA GLU A 105 17.45 -8.22 -7.28
C GLU A 105 16.00 -8.10 -6.79
N TYR A 106 15.49 -6.87 -6.62
CA TYR A 106 14.12 -6.64 -6.22
C TYR A 106 13.19 -6.74 -7.42
N VAL A 107 12.32 -7.75 -7.39
CA VAL A 107 11.40 -8.05 -8.51
C VAL A 107 10.11 -7.23 -8.49
N PHE A 108 9.81 -6.53 -7.42
CA PHE A 108 8.55 -5.80 -7.28
C PHE A 108 8.31 -4.79 -8.41
N SER A 109 9.37 -4.15 -8.92
CA SER A 109 9.25 -3.22 -10.06
C SER A 109 8.80 -3.92 -11.35
N LYS A 110 9.16 -5.19 -11.55
CA LYS A 110 8.70 -5.99 -12.69
C LYS A 110 7.22 -6.37 -12.56
N HIS A 111 6.79 -6.70 -11.37
CA HIS A 111 5.36 -6.90 -11.10
C HIS A 111 4.56 -5.58 -11.25
N ALA A 112 5.16 -4.45 -10.84
CA ALA A 112 4.56 -3.13 -11.06
C ALA A 112 4.46 -2.75 -12.55
N GLU A 113 5.44 -3.10 -13.40
CA GLU A 113 5.33 -2.98 -14.86
C GLU A 113 4.13 -3.76 -15.41
N PHE A 114 3.90 -4.96 -14.89
CA PHE A 114 2.72 -5.73 -15.27
C PHE A 114 1.42 -5.10 -14.76
N ALA A 115 1.39 -4.63 -13.51
CA ALA A 115 0.23 -3.90 -12.98
C ALA A 115 -0.14 -2.67 -13.82
N LYS A 116 0.86 -1.92 -14.31
CA LYS A 116 0.65 -0.84 -15.26
C LYS A 116 -0.03 -1.34 -16.54
N ARG A 117 0.48 -2.43 -17.15
CA ARG A 117 -0.12 -3.01 -18.37
C ARG A 117 -1.54 -3.50 -18.12
N MET A 118 -1.85 -4.02 -16.93
CA MET A 118 -3.20 -4.40 -16.54
C MET A 118 -4.14 -3.20 -16.58
N VAL A 119 -3.74 -2.06 -15.98
CA VAL A 119 -4.52 -0.81 -16.00
C VAL A 119 -4.70 -0.29 -17.41
N GLU A 120 -3.62 -0.21 -18.21
CA GLU A 120 -3.65 0.23 -19.61
C GLU A 120 -4.52 -0.68 -20.49
N GLY A 121 -4.51 -1.98 -20.22
CA GLY A 121 -5.35 -2.99 -20.88
C GLY A 121 -6.82 -2.96 -20.45
N GLY A 122 -7.18 -2.21 -19.42
CA GLY A 122 -8.53 -2.11 -18.87
C GLY A 122 -8.93 -3.28 -17.96
N ALA A 123 -7.95 -3.98 -17.39
CA ALA A 123 -8.14 -4.94 -16.32
C ALA A 123 -8.12 -4.23 -14.96
N ARG A 124 -8.58 -4.89 -13.91
CA ARG A 124 -8.74 -4.31 -12.57
C ARG A 124 -7.53 -4.60 -11.69
N ILE A 125 -7.00 -3.56 -11.06
CA ILE A 125 -5.90 -3.63 -10.09
C ILE A 125 -6.31 -2.92 -8.81
N GLY A 126 -5.97 -3.50 -7.67
CA GLY A 126 -6.11 -2.90 -6.34
C GLY A 126 -4.75 -2.61 -5.69
N ILE A 127 -4.79 -1.98 -4.52
CA ILE A 127 -3.61 -1.76 -3.66
C ILE A 127 -3.68 -2.69 -2.45
N GLY A 128 -2.57 -3.39 -2.18
CA GLY A 128 -2.40 -4.21 -0.99
C GLY A 128 -1.03 -3.98 -0.37
N SER A 129 -0.97 -3.54 0.87
CA SER A 129 0.28 -3.18 1.55
C SER A 129 0.77 -4.20 2.57
N HIS A 130 0.08 -5.33 2.71
CA HIS A 130 0.34 -6.40 3.69
C HIS A 130 0.35 -5.95 5.17
N GLY A 131 0.19 -4.67 5.46
CA GLY A 131 0.08 -4.14 6.81
C GLY A 131 1.34 -4.22 7.68
N GLN A 132 2.51 -4.35 7.12
CA GLN A 132 3.77 -4.49 7.87
C GLN A 132 4.08 -3.25 8.72
N LEU A 133 4.03 -2.07 8.11
CA LEU A 133 4.03 -0.79 8.80
C LEU A 133 2.70 -0.09 8.46
N GLN A 134 1.77 -0.09 9.39
CA GLN A 134 0.47 0.54 9.19
C GLN A 134 0.63 2.03 8.85
N GLY A 135 -0.13 2.49 7.87
CA GLY A 135 0.00 3.84 7.33
C GLY A 135 1.14 3.95 6.32
N LEU A 136 2.38 3.98 6.77
CA LEU A 136 3.54 4.17 5.90
C LEU A 136 3.67 3.08 4.82
N GLY A 137 3.44 1.81 5.18
CA GLY A 137 3.47 0.68 4.23
C GLY A 137 2.47 0.85 3.08
N TYR A 138 1.32 1.48 3.31
CA TYR A 138 0.39 1.78 2.23
C TYR A 138 1.00 2.77 1.21
N HIS A 139 1.69 3.81 1.68
CA HIS A 139 2.37 4.75 0.79
C HIS A 139 3.54 4.10 0.05
N TRP A 140 4.27 3.18 0.70
CA TRP A 140 5.30 2.39 0.03
C TRP A 140 4.73 1.54 -1.12
N GLU A 141 3.56 0.95 -0.95
CA GLU A 141 2.89 0.23 -2.02
C GLU A 141 2.55 1.14 -3.21
N LEU A 142 2.08 2.38 -2.95
CA LEU A 142 1.87 3.37 -3.99
C LEU A 142 3.17 3.71 -4.74
N TRP A 143 4.27 3.87 -4.01
CA TRP A 143 5.58 4.17 -4.59
C TRP A 143 6.15 2.98 -5.37
N ALA A 144 5.95 1.76 -4.86
CA ALA A 144 6.31 0.53 -5.56
C ALA A 144 5.51 0.40 -6.86
N MET A 145 4.21 0.69 -6.84
CA MET A 145 3.36 0.66 -8.04
C MET A 145 3.87 1.62 -9.11
N ALA A 146 4.25 2.85 -8.72
CA ALA A 146 4.82 3.83 -9.64
C ALA A 146 6.20 3.42 -10.21
N SER A 147 6.96 2.58 -9.51
CA SER A 147 8.28 2.12 -9.96
C SER A 147 8.23 1.31 -11.26
N GLY A 148 7.06 0.72 -11.59
CA GLY A 148 6.80 0.06 -12.87
C GLY A 148 6.44 1.01 -14.02
N GLY A 149 6.52 2.33 -13.79
CA GLY A 149 6.21 3.36 -14.78
C GLY A 149 4.73 3.70 -14.89
N MET A 150 3.89 3.30 -13.93
CA MET A 150 2.52 3.78 -13.82
C MET A 150 2.51 5.26 -13.46
N THR A 151 1.64 6.05 -14.10
CA THR A 151 1.55 7.48 -13.81
C THR A 151 1.03 7.72 -12.38
N PRO A 152 1.43 8.79 -11.68
CA PRO A 152 0.86 9.13 -10.39
C PRO A 152 -0.67 9.20 -10.39
N TYR A 153 -1.27 9.67 -11.49
CA TYR A 153 -2.71 9.72 -11.66
C TYR A 153 -3.34 8.32 -11.63
N ASP A 154 -2.76 7.37 -12.37
CA ASP A 154 -3.29 6.00 -12.40
C ASP A 154 -3.05 5.27 -11.07
N VAL A 155 -1.90 5.50 -10.41
CA VAL A 155 -1.66 4.96 -9.05
C VAL A 155 -2.73 5.45 -8.08
N LEU A 156 -3.10 6.74 -8.12
CA LEU A 156 -4.16 7.27 -7.27
C LEU A 156 -5.53 6.69 -7.62
N ARG A 157 -5.83 6.43 -8.89
CA ARG A 157 -7.08 5.74 -9.29
C ARG A 157 -7.13 4.31 -8.77
N VAL A 158 -6.02 3.58 -8.85
CA VAL A 158 -5.90 2.23 -8.27
C VAL A 158 -6.11 2.27 -6.76
N ALA A 159 -5.57 3.28 -6.09
CA ALA A 159 -5.68 3.48 -4.64
C ALA A 159 -7.06 3.96 -4.18
N THR A 160 -7.93 4.40 -5.07
CA THR A 160 -9.22 5.00 -4.75
C THR A 160 -10.37 4.27 -5.45
N ILE A 161 -10.76 4.74 -6.64
CA ILE A 161 -11.97 4.23 -7.31
C ILE A 161 -11.84 2.75 -7.71
N TYR A 162 -10.70 2.30 -8.20
CA TYR A 162 -10.51 0.89 -8.56
C TYR A 162 -10.52 -0.02 -7.33
N GLY A 163 -9.92 0.43 -6.21
CA GLY A 163 -10.01 -0.28 -4.95
C GLY A 163 -11.45 -0.36 -4.43
N ALA A 164 -12.23 0.72 -4.55
CA ALA A 164 -13.63 0.73 -4.19
C ALA A 164 -14.48 -0.22 -5.06
N GLU A 165 -14.22 -0.24 -6.38
CA GLU A 165 -14.88 -1.17 -7.31
C GLU A 165 -14.51 -2.63 -7.00
N ALA A 166 -13.26 -2.91 -6.63
CA ALA A 166 -12.78 -4.24 -6.28
C ALA A 166 -13.55 -4.87 -5.12
N ILE A 167 -13.97 -4.06 -4.16
CA ILE A 167 -14.77 -4.48 -2.99
C ILE A 167 -16.29 -4.25 -3.16
N GLY A 168 -16.72 -3.88 -4.37
CA GLY A 168 -18.14 -3.68 -4.69
C GLY A 168 -18.74 -2.37 -4.18
N LEU A 169 -17.93 -1.40 -3.76
CA LEU A 169 -18.35 -0.11 -3.18
C LEU A 169 -18.11 1.09 -4.10
N GLY A 170 -17.84 0.88 -5.39
CA GLY A 170 -17.54 1.96 -6.32
C GLY A 170 -18.68 2.97 -6.51
N ALA A 171 -19.93 2.57 -6.27
CA ALA A 171 -21.07 3.50 -6.27
C ALA A 171 -21.09 4.44 -5.06
N ASP A 172 -20.53 4.01 -3.92
CA ASP A 172 -20.64 4.70 -2.65
C ASP A 172 -19.41 5.49 -2.26
N LEU A 173 -18.21 5.11 -2.76
CA LEU A 173 -16.94 5.73 -2.39
C LEU A 173 -15.89 5.58 -3.51
N GLY A 174 -14.68 6.10 -3.27
CA GLY A 174 -13.54 6.00 -4.18
C GLY A 174 -13.40 7.15 -5.18
N SER A 175 -14.37 8.06 -5.28
CA SER A 175 -14.28 9.27 -6.10
C SER A 175 -14.99 10.44 -5.41
N LEU A 176 -14.63 11.66 -5.81
CA LEU A 176 -15.23 12.90 -5.29
C LEU A 176 -16.47 13.26 -6.14
N GLU A 177 -17.59 12.70 -5.78
CA GLU A 177 -18.88 12.89 -6.46
C GLU A 177 -19.98 13.17 -5.46
N ALA A 178 -20.93 14.03 -5.84
CA ALA A 178 -22.11 14.30 -5.02
C ALA A 178 -22.93 13.01 -4.79
N GLY A 179 -23.27 12.75 -3.54
CA GLY A 179 -24.02 11.56 -3.13
C GLY A 179 -23.17 10.41 -2.61
N LYS A 180 -21.85 10.42 -2.84
CA LYS A 180 -20.93 9.44 -2.26
C LYS A 180 -20.55 9.77 -0.81
N MET A 181 -20.07 8.77 -0.09
CA MET A 181 -19.58 8.95 1.26
C MET A 181 -18.38 9.89 1.28
N ALA A 182 -18.39 10.82 2.23
CA ALA A 182 -17.31 11.80 2.39
C ALA A 182 -16.10 11.17 3.10
N ASP A 183 -15.36 10.34 2.36
CA ASP A 183 -14.06 9.77 2.72
C ASP A 183 -13.00 10.47 1.86
N ILE A 184 -12.29 11.45 2.43
CA ILE A 184 -11.43 12.38 1.70
C ILE A 184 -10.09 12.52 2.40
N LEU A 185 -9.00 12.52 1.63
CA LEU A 185 -7.68 12.92 2.08
C LEU A 185 -7.34 14.33 1.54
N VAL A 186 -6.82 15.17 2.42
CA VAL A 186 -6.21 16.46 2.05
C VAL A 186 -4.73 16.34 2.27
N LEU A 187 -3.95 16.62 1.24
CA LEU A 187 -2.49 16.51 1.24
C LEU A 187 -1.85 17.90 1.19
N ASP A 188 -0.71 18.08 1.88
CA ASP A 188 0.05 19.32 1.83
C ASP A 188 0.81 19.52 0.52
N LYS A 189 1.13 18.41 -0.17
CA LYS A 189 1.92 18.41 -1.40
C LYS A 189 1.18 17.67 -2.52
N ASN A 190 1.45 18.09 -3.75
CA ASN A 190 0.78 17.52 -4.92
C ASN A 190 1.31 16.12 -5.27
N PRO A 191 0.53 15.04 -5.09
CA PRO A 191 0.94 13.68 -5.41
C PRO A 191 1.01 13.41 -6.94
N LEU A 192 0.39 14.27 -7.77
CA LEU A 192 0.49 14.16 -9.23
C LEU A 192 1.87 14.60 -9.76
N GLU A 193 2.55 15.49 -9.04
CA GLU A 193 3.93 15.88 -9.36
C GLU A 193 4.94 14.83 -8.91
N ASN A 194 4.70 14.24 -7.76
CA ASN A 194 5.51 13.17 -7.21
C ASN A 194 4.65 12.29 -6.31
N ILE A 195 4.49 11.03 -6.65
CA ILE A 195 3.66 10.10 -5.89
C ILE A 195 4.14 9.93 -4.43
N ARG A 196 5.42 10.22 -4.15
CA ARG A 196 5.93 10.22 -2.76
C ARG A 196 5.27 11.29 -1.88
N ASN A 197 4.66 12.29 -2.47
CA ASN A 197 3.86 13.29 -1.76
C ASN A 197 2.54 12.71 -1.21
N SER A 198 2.18 11.48 -1.55
CA SER A 198 0.99 10.80 -1.02
C SER A 198 0.97 10.71 0.52
N ASN A 199 2.15 10.69 1.17
CA ASN A 199 2.26 10.62 2.62
C ASN A 199 2.16 11.98 3.34
N SER A 200 2.02 13.09 2.60
CA SER A 200 1.88 14.45 3.18
C SER A 200 0.45 14.73 3.64
N VAL A 201 -0.12 13.82 4.43
CA VAL A 201 -1.52 13.91 4.87
C VAL A 201 -1.71 15.04 5.86
N HIS A 202 -2.52 16.03 5.49
CA HIS A 202 -2.91 17.17 6.32
C HIS A 202 -4.20 16.90 7.08
N TYR A 203 -5.26 16.49 6.35
CA TYR A 203 -6.52 16.08 6.94
C TYR A 203 -7.00 14.74 6.39
N VAL A 204 -7.73 14.03 7.24
CA VAL A 204 -8.48 12.83 6.88
C VAL A 204 -9.95 13.08 7.20
N MET A 205 -10.81 12.97 6.19
CA MET A 205 -12.24 12.91 6.42
C MET A 205 -12.70 11.47 6.30
N LYS A 206 -13.41 10.98 7.31
CA LYS A 206 -14.02 9.65 7.30
C LYS A 206 -15.48 9.75 7.62
N ASN A 207 -16.31 9.36 6.67
CA ASN A 207 -17.79 9.43 6.77
C ASN A 207 -18.26 10.82 7.27
N GLY A 208 -17.71 11.88 6.65
CA GLY A 208 -18.02 13.27 6.96
C GLY A 208 -17.44 13.83 8.26
N ARG A 209 -16.61 13.10 8.99
CA ARG A 209 -15.86 13.62 10.15
C ARG A 209 -14.45 13.94 9.74
N LEU A 210 -13.97 15.13 10.07
CA LEU A 210 -12.65 15.62 9.72
C LEU A 210 -11.68 15.50 10.89
N TYR A 211 -10.50 14.96 10.62
CA TYR A 211 -9.43 14.74 11.57
C TYR A 211 -8.14 15.38 11.06
N GLU A 212 -7.32 15.91 11.97
CA GLU A 212 -5.95 16.32 11.64
C GLU A 212 -5.08 15.10 11.35
N GLY A 213 -4.27 15.18 10.29
CA GLY A 213 -3.39 14.09 9.88
C GLY A 213 -2.24 13.80 10.83
N ASP A 214 -1.84 14.76 11.67
CA ASP A 214 -0.70 14.61 12.59
C ASP A 214 -1.11 14.15 13.99
N SER A 215 -2.36 14.38 14.39
CA SER A 215 -2.83 14.10 15.76
C SER A 215 -4.03 13.15 15.80
N LEU A 216 -4.77 13.02 14.69
CA LEU A 216 -6.09 12.41 14.60
C LEU A 216 -7.12 13.04 15.56
N ASN A 217 -6.89 14.30 15.99
CA ASN A 217 -7.92 15.05 16.65
C ASN A 217 -9.07 15.31 15.70
N GLU A 218 -10.30 15.06 16.15
CA GLU A 218 -11.51 15.43 15.39
C GLU A 218 -11.66 16.95 15.44
N VAL A 219 -11.68 17.62 14.28
CA VAL A 219 -11.80 19.06 14.14
C VAL A 219 -13.18 19.47 13.62
N TRP A 220 -13.94 18.55 13.03
CA TRP A 220 -15.29 18.77 12.58
C TRP A 220 -16.09 17.46 12.51
N PRO A 221 -17.37 17.42 12.86
CA PRO A 221 -18.21 18.50 13.37
C PRO A 221 -17.99 18.82 14.85
N ARG A 222 -17.15 18.08 15.52
CA ARG A 222 -16.84 18.29 16.95
C ARG A 222 -15.35 18.53 17.10
N GLN A 223 -14.97 19.37 18.02
CA GLN A 223 -13.59 19.47 18.45
C GLN A 223 -13.35 18.48 19.59
N ARG A 224 -12.62 17.41 19.31
CA ARG A 224 -12.33 16.35 20.26
C ARG A 224 -10.91 15.83 20.08
N ALA A 225 -10.12 15.95 21.12
CA ALA A 225 -8.78 15.35 21.13
C ALA A 225 -8.85 13.82 21.03
N MET A 226 -7.93 13.24 20.30
CA MET A 226 -7.68 11.81 20.33
C MET A 226 -7.22 11.39 21.73
N VAL A 227 -7.66 10.25 22.19
CA VAL A 227 -7.19 9.68 23.46
C VAL A 227 -5.72 9.31 23.30
N ALA A 228 -4.88 9.84 24.21
CA ALA A 228 -3.46 9.52 24.20
C ALA A 228 -3.24 8.00 24.31
N GLN A 229 -2.36 7.50 23.48
CA GLN A 229 -1.97 6.10 23.50
C GLN A 229 -0.93 5.87 24.63
N TYR A 230 -0.84 4.65 25.15
CA TYR A 230 0.02 4.33 26.27
C TYR A 230 1.52 4.62 26.04
N TRP A 231 1.96 4.62 24.79
CA TRP A 231 3.35 4.92 24.39
C TRP A 231 3.62 6.41 24.20
N GLN A 232 2.62 7.28 24.15
CA GLN A 232 2.76 8.72 23.95
C GLN A 232 3.10 9.48 25.24
N GLY A 233 2.97 8.83 26.38
CA GLY A 233 3.18 9.44 27.70
C GLY A 233 4.61 9.39 28.27
N GLY A 234 5.57 8.86 27.54
CA GLY A 234 6.96 8.75 27.98
C GLY A 234 7.86 8.05 26.95
N VAL A 235 9.16 8.12 27.17
CA VAL A 235 10.12 7.35 26.37
C VAL A 235 9.81 5.87 26.59
N PRO A 236 9.56 5.07 25.55
CA PRO A 236 9.38 3.64 25.72
C PRO A 236 10.55 3.04 26.46
N GLN A 237 10.27 2.44 27.59
CA GLN A 237 11.29 1.70 28.35
C GLN A 237 11.58 0.43 27.56
N THR A 238 12.58 0.45 26.70
CA THR A 238 13.05 -0.78 26.08
C THR A 238 13.56 -1.70 27.19
N ALA A 239 13.21 -2.98 27.13
CA ALA A 239 13.74 -3.96 28.06
C ALA A 239 15.27 -3.89 28.07
N ALA A 240 15.87 -3.86 29.27
CA ALA A 240 17.32 -3.78 29.41
C ALA A 240 18.00 -4.92 28.63
N GLY A 241 19.00 -4.59 27.83
CA GLY A 241 19.78 -5.55 27.04
C GLY A 241 19.32 -5.76 25.60
N ILE A 242 18.23 -5.15 25.18
CA ILE A 242 17.78 -5.15 23.79
C ILE A 242 18.00 -3.75 23.22
N ARG A 243 19.21 -3.44 22.87
CA ARG A 243 19.60 -2.19 22.18
C ARG A 243 20.51 -2.52 21.01
#